data_e616e97db059c29d614a329d76435362
#
_entry.id   e616e97db059c29d614a329d76435362
#
_cell.length_a   1.000
_cell.length_b   1.000
_cell.length_c   1.000
_cell.angle_alpha   90.00
_cell.angle_beta   90.00
_cell.angle_gamma   90.00
#
_symmetry.space_group_name_H-M   'P 1'
#
loop_
_entity.id
_entity.type
_entity.pdbx_description
1 polymer ?
#
loop_
_entity_poly.entity_id
_entity_poly.type
_entity_poly.pdbx_seq_one_letter_code
_entity_poly.pdbx_strand_id
1 'polypeptide(L)'
;MNVACLLFDDEVGPEGHSDGDVVAHAACDALLIAAGLGDLGSNYGTTDPRWSDAPGSVFLHETAVRVRAAGFDIANVAVQQIGDRPKLGPRRIEAELVMSEAVGAPVTLAATTTDGLGLTGRGEGIAAIATALLV
;
A
#
# COMPACT_ATOMS: atom_id res chain seq x y z
N MET A 1 0.90 -14.07 1.89
CA MET A 1 0.28 -12.74 2.03
C MET A 1 1.19 -11.70 1.43
N ASN A 2 0.66 -10.82 0.61
CA ASN A 2 1.39 -9.69 0.05
C ASN A 2 1.15 -8.45 0.89
N VAL A 3 2.23 -7.83 1.35
CA VAL A 3 2.19 -6.59 2.12
C VAL A 3 3.39 -5.75 1.75
N ALA A 4 3.17 -4.45 1.50
CA ALA A 4 4.22 -3.50 1.16
C ALA A 4 5.05 -3.96 -0.05
N CYS A 5 4.38 -4.53 -1.04
CA CYS A 5 4.96 -5.07 -2.27
C CYS A 5 5.89 -6.26 -2.08
N LEU A 6 5.86 -6.89 -0.92
CA LEU A 6 6.63 -8.09 -0.62
C LEU A 6 5.72 -9.27 -0.32
N LEU A 7 6.19 -10.47 -0.66
CA LEU A 7 5.50 -11.70 -0.30
C LEU A 7 6.01 -12.21 1.05
N PHE A 8 5.08 -12.47 1.96
CA PHE A 8 5.34 -13.08 3.26
C PHE A 8 4.76 -14.49 3.24
N ASP A 9 5.59 -15.48 2.94
CA ASP A 9 5.17 -16.87 2.70
C ASP A 9 4.56 -17.55 3.91
N ASP A 10 5.03 -17.18 5.11
CA ASP A 10 4.61 -17.82 6.36
C ASP A 10 3.33 -17.22 6.94
N GLU A 11 2.75 -16.23 6.26
CA GLU A 11 1.54 -15.56 6.72
C GLU A 11 0.37 -15.90 5.82
N VAL A 12 -0.75 -16.23 6.44
CA VAL A 12 -2.01 -16.48 5.73
C VAL A 12 -2.77 -15.17 5.65
N GLY A 13 -3.07 -14.73 4.44
CA GLY A 13 -3.87 -13.54 4.22
C GLY A 13 -5.31 -13.71 4.72
N PRO A 14 -6.04 -12.60 4.91
CA PRO A 14 -7.46 -12.68 5.23
C PRO A 14 -8.19 -13.52 4.19
N GLU A 15 -9.12 -14.33 4.64
CA GLU A 15 -9.89 -15.20 3.77
C GLU A 15 -10.61 -14.37 2.70
N GLY A 16 -10.44 -14.76 1.43
CA GLY A 16 -11.04 -14.07 0.30
C GLY A 16 -10.27 -12.85 -0.20
N HIS A 17 -9.11 -12.51 0.40
CA HIS A 17 -8.30 -11.35 0.02
C HIS A 17 -6.85 -11.75 -0.22
N SER A 18 -6.62 -12.76 -1.01
CA SER A 18 -5.29 -13.35 -1.23
C SER A 18 -4.27 -12.40 -1.88
N ASP A 19 -4.73 -11.35 -2.54
CA ASP A 19 -3.92 -10.41 -3.31
C ASP A 19 -4.03 -8.96 -2.80
N GLY A 20 -4.75 -8.74 -1.72
CA GLY A 20 -4.97 -7.40 -1.17
C GLY A 20 -3.78 -6.89 -0.37
N ASP A 21 -2.89 -6.15 -1.01
CA ASP A 21 -1.77 -5.49 -0.33
C ASP A 21 -2.25 -4.17 0.28
N VAL A 22 -2.62 -4.22 1.57
CA VAL A 22 -3.22 -3.08 2.26
C VAL A 22 -2.28 -1.87 2.34
N VAL A 23 -0.98 -2.11 2.47
CA VAL A 23 0.01 -1.03 2.55
C VAL A 23 0.17 -0.35 1.18
N ALA A 24 0.30 -1.13 0.12
CA ALA A 24 0.37 -0.57 -1.23
C ALA A 24 -0.92 0.16 -1.61
N HIS A 25 -2.08 -0.39 -1.26
CA HIS A 25 -3.37 0.24 -1.54
C HIS A 25 -3.53 1.57 -0.78
N ALA A 26 -3.12 1.64 0.48
CA ALA A 26 -3.16 2.89 1.24
C ALA A 26 -2.28 3.96 0.60
N ALA A 27 -1.09 3.59 0.13
CA ALA A 27 -0.19 4.50 -0.57
C ALA A 27 -0.81 5.02 -1.87
N CYS A 28 -1.43 4.13 -2.65
CA CYS A 28 -2.14 4.53 -3.88
C CYS A 28 -3.27 5.50 -3.58
N ASP A 29 -4.11 5.20 -2.59
CA ASP A 29 -5.21 6.08 -2.21
C ASP A 29 -4.71 7.45 -1.74
N ALA A 30 -3.65 7.49 -0.94
CA ALA A 30 -3.08 8.76 -0.48
C ALA A 30 -2.62 9.63 -1.65
N LEU A 31 -1.96 9.04 -2.63
CA LEU A 31 -1.50 9.73 -3.83
C LEU A 31 -2.68 10.25 -4.67
N LEU A 32 -3.68 9.40 -4.89
CA LEU A 32 -4.86 9.77 -5.69
C LEU A 32 -5.68 10.87 -5.00
N ILE A 33 -5.90 10.72 -3.71
CA ILE A 33 -6.67 11.71 -2.93
C ILE A 33 -5.96 13.06 -2.91
N ALA A 34 -4.64 13.05 -2.67
CA ALA A 34 -3.85 14.27 -2.66
C ALA A 34 -3.88 15.00 -4.01
N ALA A 35 -3.94 14.26 -5.11
CA ALA A 35 -4.03 14.82 -6.45
C ALA A 35 -5.46 15.18 -6.88
N GLY A 36 -6.46 14.85 -6.07
CA GLY A 36 -7.85 15.08 -6.43
C GLY A 36 -8.38 14.15 -7.51
N LEU A 37 -7.78 12.95 -7.64
CA LEU A 37 -8.10 11.99 -8.69
C LEU A 37 -9.06 10.87 -8.24
N GLY A 38 -9.62 10.96 -7.03
CA GLY A 38 -10.50 9.93 -6.50
C GLY A 38 -9.74 8.90 -5.67
N ASP A 39 -10.10 7.65 -5.82
CA ASP A 39 -9.51 6.53 -5.07
C ASP A 39 -9.21 5.35 -5.98
N LEU A 40 -8.75 4.23 -5.39
CA LEU A 40 -8.47 3.01 -6.15
C LEU A 40 -9.69 2.50 -6.90
N GLY A 41 -10.82 2.43 -6.24
CA GLY A 41 -12.04 1.90 -6.83
C GLY A 41 -12.49 2.70 -8.04
N SER A 42 -12.47 4.03 -7.96
CA SER A 42 -12.88 4.90 -9.05
C SER A 42 -11.90 4.91 -10.22
N ASN A 43 -10.62 4.64 -9.96
CA ASN A 43 -9.57 4.62 -11.00
C ASN A 43 -9.41 3.27 -11.67
N TYR A 44 -9.47 2.18 -10.90
CA TYR A 44 -9.15 0.85 -11.42
C TYR A 44 -10.34 -0.09 -11.49
N GLY A 45 -11.40 0.21 -10.75
CA GLY A 45 -12.59 -0.64 -10.71
C GLY A 45 -12.30 -2.03 -10.16
N THR A 46 -13.24 -2.94 -10.39
CA THR A 46 -13.14 -4.33 -9.94
C THR A 46 -13.26 -5.34 -11.08
N THR A 47 -13.49 -4.87 -12.31
CA THR A 47 -13.84 -5.73 -13.44
C THR A 47 -12.84 -5.68 -14.60
N ASP A 48 -11.91 -4.70 -14.61
CA ASP A 48 -10.93 -4.59 -15.68
C ASP A 48 -9.86 -5.68 -15.55
N PRO A 49 -9.72 -6.57 -16.55
CA PRO A 49 -8.73 -7.64 -16.50
C PRO A 49 -7.29 -7.17 -16.33
N ARG A 50 -6.96 -5.95 -16.73
CA ARG A 50 -5.59 -5.40 -16.58
C ARG A 50 -5.19 -5.27 -15.12
N TRP A 51 -6.16 -5.02 -14.24
CA TRP A 51 -5.92 -4.75 -12.82
C TRP A 51 -6.31 -5.93 -11.94
N SER A 52 -7.04 -6.90 -12.48
CA SER A 52 -7.37 -8.12 -11.78
C SER A 52 -6.09 -8.86 -11.42
N ASP A 53 -5.92 -9.18 -10.14
CA ASP A 53 -4.75 -9.89 -9.63
C ASP A 53 -3.40 -9.17 -9.83
N ALA A 54 -3.42 -7.88 -10.17
CA ALA A 54 -2.19 -7.12 -10.33
C ALA A 54 -1.47 -6.95 -8.98
N PRO A 55 -0.13 -7.08 -8.96
CA PRO A 55 0.65 -6.83 -7.74
C PRO A 55 0.53 -5.37 -7.28
N GLY A 56 0.73 -5.14 -5.97
CA GLY A 56 0.70 -3.80 -5.40
C GLY A 56 1.67 -2.83 -6.07
N SER A 57 2.84 -3.32 -6.47
CA SER A 57 3.84 -2.50 -7.17
C SER A 57 3.35 -1.98 -8.52
N VAL A 58 2.54 -2.76 -9.23
CA VAL A 58 1.94 -2.34 -10.51
C VAL A 58 0.94 -1.20 -10.28
N PHE A 59 0.08 -1.33 -9.27
CA PHE A 59 -0.86 -0.26 -8.90
C PHE A 59 -0.13 1.01 -8.48
N LEU A 60 0.93 0.88 -7.68
CA LEU A 60 1.73 2.03 -7.25
C LEU A 60 2.39 2.75 -8.43
N HIS A 61 2.98 1.99 -9.33
CA HIS A 61 3.62 2.57 -10.51
C HIS A 61 2.62 3.33 -11.37
N GLU A 62 1.50 2.70 -11.70
CA GLU A 62 0.46 3.34 -12.52
C GLU A 62 -0.14 4.56 -11.82
N THR A 63 -0.37 4.48 -10.51
CA THR A 63 -0.88 5.61 -9.74
C THR A 63 0.09 6.79 -9.79
N ALA A 64 1.38 6.55 -9.65
CA ALA A 64 2.40 7.58 -9.74
C ALA A 64 2.41 8.23 -11.14
N VAL A 65 2.25 7.42 -12.19
CA VAL A 65 2.14 7.93 -13.57
C VAL A 65 0.94 8.86 -13.70
N ARG A 66 -0.22 8.46 -13.19
CA ARG A 66 -1.45 9.28 -13.28
C ARG A 66 -1.33 10.58 -12.50
N VAL A 67 -0.73 10.54 -11.32
CA VAL A 67 -0.51 11.73 -10.49
C VAL A 67 0.41 12.72 -11.21
N ARG A 68 1.50 12.24 -11.79
CA ARG A 68 2.42 13.10 -12.54
C ARG A 68 1.79 13.64 -13.81
N ALA A 69 0.98 12.84 -14.50
CA ALA A 69 0.24 13.28 -15.69
C ALA A 69 -0.77 14.39 -15.34
N ALA A 70 -1.26 14.42 -14.12
CA ALA A 70 -2.15 15.49 -13.63
C ALA A 70 -1.40 16.78 -13.25
N GLY A 71 -0.08 16.80 -13.37
CA GLY A 71 0.73 18.01 -13.17
C GLY A 71 1.41 18.12 -11.82
N PHE A 72 1.43 17.04 -11.02
CA PHE A 72 2.07 17.04 -9.71
C PHE A 72 3.41 16.31 -9.73
N ASP A 73 4.33 16.77 -8.90
CA ASP A 73 5.47 15.97 -8.50
C ASP A 73 5.17 15.31 -7.16
N ILE A 74 5.79 14.16 -6.92
CA ILE A 74 5.64 13.43 -5.67
C ILE A 74 6.88 13.69 -4.81
N ALA A 75 6.68 14.34 -3.66
CA ALA A 75 7.79 14.61 -2.74
C ALA A 75 8.11 13.37 -1.89
N ASN A 76 7.10 12.78 -1.27
CA ASN A 76 7.26 11.54 -0.50
C ASN A 76 5.92 10.89 -0.19
N VAL A 77 5.98 9.63 0.25
CA VAL A 77 4.84 8.90 0.79
C VAL A 77 5.27 8.25 2.10
N ALA A 78 4.45 8.39 3.13
CA ALA A 78 4.68 7.73 4.42
C ALA A 78 3.50 6.82 4.73
N VAL A 79 3.78 5.56 5.12
CA VAL A 79 2.73 4.59 5.42
C VAL A 79 2.97 3.95 6.78
N GLN A 80 1.92 3.91 7.58
CA GLN A 80 1.89 3.21 8.86
C GLN A 80 1.07 1.93 8.70
N GLN A 81 1.69 0.78 8.90
CA GLN A 81 0.99 -0.49 9.02
C GLN A 81 0.54 -0.69 10.47
N ILE A 82 -0.68 -1.13 10.66
CA ILE A 82 -1.25 -1.42 11.97
C ILE A 82 -1.70 -2.87 11.97
N GLY A 83 -1.08 -3.69 12.79
CA GLY A 83 -1.44 -5.11 12.89
C GLY A 83 -0.37 -5.92 13.58
N ASP A 84 -0.75 -7.12 14.00
CA ASP A 84 0.16 -8.03 14.68
C ASP A 84 1.11 -8.73 13.71
N ARG A 85 0.62 -9.03 12.52
CA ARG A 85 1.36 -9.74 11.46
C ARG A 85 1.01 -9.18 10.08
N PRO A 86 1.93 -9.29 9.09
CA PRO A 86 3.29 -9.81 9.21
C PRO A 86 4.21 -8.82 9.94
N LYS A 87 5.34 -9.31 10.44
CA LYS A 87 6.37 -8.46 11.05
C LYS A 87 7.15 -7.75 9.95
N LEU A 88 6.82 -6.51 9.73
CA LEU A 88 7.43 -5.70 8.67
C LEU A 88 8.86 -5.28 9.02
N GLY A 89 9.17 -5.08 10.30
CA GLY A 89 10.45 -4.54 10.76
C GLY A 89 11.68 -5.17 10.11
N PRO A 90 11.84 -6.52 10.12
CA PRO A 90 13.02 -7.16 9.54
C PRO A 90 13.16 -6.95 8.04
N ARG A 91 12.08 -6.63 7.33
CA ARG A 91 12.08 -6.44 5.87
C ARG A 91 11.71 -5.02 5.46
N ARG A 92 11.69 -4.09 6.40
CA ARG A 92 11.24 -2.71 6.15
C ARG A 92 12.08 -2.03 5.07
N ILE A 93 13.40 -2.12 5.15
CA ILE A 93 14.28 -1.47 4.17
C ILE A 93 14.05 -2.04 2.77
N GLU A 94 13.92 -3.37 2.66
CA GLU A 94 13.59 -4.01 1.38
C GLU A 94 12.28 -3.50 0.82
N ALA A 95 11.25 -3.43 1.64
CA ALA A 95 9.92 -2.93 1.24
C ALA A 95 9.97 -1.47 0.81
N GLU A 96 10.69 -0.61 1.57
CA GLU A 96 10.84 0.80 1.22
C GLU A 96 11.52 0.98 -0.12
N LEU A 97 12.53 0.16 -0.42
CA LEU A 97 13.22 0.22 -1.72
C LEU A 97 12.30 -0.17 -2.87
N VAL A 98 11.55 -1.26 -2.72
CA VAL A 98 10.62 -1.73 -3.76
C VAL A 98 9.52 -0.70 -4.01
N MET A 99 8.93 -0.17 -2.95
CA MET A 99 7.85 0.82 -3.07
C MET A 99 8.36 2.15 -3.60
N SER A 100 9.53 2.60 -3.16
CA SER A 100 10.16 3.84 -3.65
C SER A 100 10.48 3.75 -5.14
N GLU A 101 10.96 2.60 -5.59
CA GLU A 101 11.21 2.37 -7.02
C GLU A 101 9.92 2.42 -7.81
N ALA A 102 8.85 1.79 -7.34
CA ALA A 102 7.55 1.79 -8.01
C ALA A 102 6.97 3.21 -8.13
N VAL A 103 7.06 4.00 -7.07
CA VAL A 103 6.53 5.37 -7.03
C VAL A 103 7.44 6.36 -7.74
N GLY A 104 8.76 6.12 -7.73
CA GLY A 104 9.73 7.08 -8.24
C GLY A 104 9.97 8.25 -7.30
N ALA A 105 9.76 8.05 -5.99
CA ALA A 105 9.96 9.03 -4.93
C ALA A 105 10.13 8.27 -3.60
N PRO A 106 10.68 8.91 -2.55
CA PRO A 106 10.85 8.22 -1.28
C PRO A 106 9.53 7.72 -0.68
N VAL A 107 9.47 6.44 -0.36
CA VAL A 107 8.41 5.82 0.43
C VAL A 107 9.02 5.32 1.72
N THR A 108 8.50 5.77 2.86
CA THR A 108 8.94 5.32 4.16
C THR A 108 7.81 4.59 4.87
N LEU A 109 8.18 3.57 5.64
CA LEU A 109 7.24 2.67 6.28
C LEU A 109 7.50 2.58 7.77
N ALA A 110 6.42 2.44 8.53
CA ALA A 110 6.48 2.08 9.94
C ALA A 110 5.42 1.02 10.21
N ALA A 111 5.60 0.27 11.29
CA ALA A 111 4.65 -0.73 11.72
C ALA A 111 4.40 -0.59 13.22
N THR A 112 3.15 -0.78 13.61
CA THR A 112 2.75 -0.75 15.00
C THR A 112 1.68 -1.79 15.26
N THR A 113 1.38 -2.04 16.54
CA THR A 113 0.32 -2.95 16.94
C THR A 113 -0.67 -2.21 17.82
N THR A 114 -1.80 -2.85 18.11
CA THR A 114 -2.80 -2.35 19.06
C THR A 114 -2.76 -3.13 20.38
N ASP A 115 -1.61 -3.75 20.69
CA ASP A 115 -1.36 -4.48 21.94
C ASP A 115 -2.42 -5.56 22.22
N GLY A 116 -2.83 -6.28 21.18
CA GLY A 116 -3.81 -7.35 21.29
C GLY A 116 -5.27 -6.89 21.30
N LEU A 117 -5.52 -5.60 21.15
CA LEU A 117 -6.88 -5.04 21.19
C LEU A 117 -7.47 -4.86 19.78
N GLY A 118 -8.77 -5.09 19.68
CA GLY A 118 -9.52 -4.89 18.44
C GLY A 118 -9.19 -5.92 17.37
N LEU A 119 -9.72 -5.69 16.17
CA LEU A 119 -9.56 -6.65 15.06
C LEU A 119 -8.09 -6.80 14.63
N THR A 120 -7.33 -5.72 14.63
CA THR A 120 -5.90 -5.77 14.27
C THR A 120 -5.08 -6.47 15.34
N GLY A 121 -5.40 -6.25 16.60
CA GLY A 121 -4.72 -6.89 17.74
C GLY A 121 -5.04 -8.38 17.86
N ARG A 122 -6.23 -8.78 17.43
CA ARG A 122 -6.65 -10.19 17.44
C ARG A 122 -6.17 -10.96 16.20
N GLY A 123 -5.46 -10.32 15.29
CA GLY A 123 -5.02 -10.97 14.06
C GLY A 123 -6.13 -11.24 13.05
N GLU A 124 -7.26 -10.57 13.17
CA GLU A 124 -8.39 -10.73 12.25
C GLU A 124 -8.22 -9.91 10.97
N GLY A 125 -7.32 -8.96 10.99
CA GLY A 125 -7.00 -8.12 9.84
C GLY A 125 -5.87 -7.17 10.13
N ILE A 126 -5.43 -6.45 9.11
CA ILE A 126 -4.43 -5.39 9.21
C ILE A 126 -4.99 -4.12 8.58
N ALA A 127 -4.52 -2.98 9.07
CA ALA A 127 -4.89 -1.67 8.54
C ALA A 127 -3.64 -0.91 8.15
N ALA A 128 -3.79 0.07 7.29
CA ALA A 128 -2.70 0.97 6.94
C ALA A 128 -3.24 2.39 6.77
N ILE A 129 -2.44 3.35 7.19
CA ILE A 129 -2.71 4.78 7.01
C ILE A 129 -1.53 5.37 6.26
N ALA A 130 -1.80 6.05 5.16
CA ALA A 130 -0.76 6.66 4.35
C ALA A 130 -1.00 8.15 4.19
N THR A 131 0.10 8.89 4.05
CA THR A 131 0.10 10.31 3.74
C THR A 131 1.07 10.55 2.59
N ALA A 132 0.64 11.29 1.59
CA ALA A 132 1.48 11.67 0.46
C ALA A 132 1.62 13.19 0.40
N LEU A 133 2.83 13.65 0.10
CA LEU A 133 3.08 15.07 -0.16
C LEU A 133 3.35 15.24 -1.64
N LEU A 134 2.50 16.02 -2.28
CA LEU A 134 2.66 16.43 -3.69
C LEU A 134 3.07 17.89 -3.77
N VAL A 135 3.81 18.21 -4.79
CA VAL A 135 4.25 19.59 -5.06
C VAL A 135 4.05 19.97 -6.53
#